data_4805e18dc22469c4dd46f6c68edc62ec
#
_entry.id   4805e18dc22469c4dd46f6c68edc62ec
#
_cell.length_a   1.000
_cell.length_b   1.000
_cell.length_c   1.000
_cell.angle_alpha   90.00
_cell.angle_beta   90.00
_cell.angle_gamma   90.00
#
_symmetry.space_group_name_H-M   'P 1'
#
loop_
_entity.id
_entity.type
_entity.pdbx_description
1 polymer ?
#
loop_
_entity_poly.entity_id
_entity_poly.type
_entity_poly.pdbx_seq_one_letter_code
_entity_poly.pdbx_strand_id
1 'polypeptide(L)'
;MSPNPFRRDVPARAAGTGSSGGRQARTPKGRRASGPGIVQGKQIVVRFARMGATGEAVASVAGREVAVPYAAPGEQARVRILSVERGRARGQLVALQVASPRVVRPLCPHFGRCGGCQWQHLEYPAQLEQKTALVRDALNRARIPSHLVSPAFGWEPPWEFRTQLEAVVGTREGRPVLGFFAWGGGRVVEVQQCPVQHPGNVAALTAIRAAWDALRPVAGAVRGLLSRVAAASGEVMLGLAATRRLHADERHLVVRALLDRIPNLVGLMEVRAPRRSHLLAGRRADLLWGRPHVA
;
A
#
# COMPACT_ATOMS: atom_id res chain seq x y z
N MET A 1 -4.33 13.82 -16.39
CA MET A 1 -3.13 13.43 -15.61
C MET A 1 -3.21 14.11 -14.26
N SER A 2 -3.57 13.41 -13.20
CA SER A 2 -3.51 13.98 -11.84
C SER A 2 -2.05 14.14 -11.44
N PRO A 3 -1.65 15.28 -10.85
CA PRO A 3 -0.27 15.52 -10.45
C PRO A 3 0.17 14.46 -9.45
N ASN A 4 1.39 13.96 -9.61
CA ASN A 4 2.03 13.04 -8.68
C ASN A 4 2.12 13.71 -7.29
N PRO A 5 1.43 13.22 -6.25
CA PRO A 5 1.41 13.85 -4.94
C PRO A 5 2.79 13.84 -4.23
N PHE A 6 3.79 13.23 -4.84
CA PHE A 6 5.16 13.09 -4.29
C PHE A 6 6.20 14.04 -4.92
N ARG A 7 5.84 14.94 -5.84
CA ARG A 7 6.65 16.12 -6.11
C ARG A 7 6.44 17.10 -4.95
N ARG A 8 7.25 16.95 -3.93
CA ARG A 8 7.36 17.88 -2.81
C ARG A 8 8.29 19.01 -3.20
N ASP A 9 7.77 20.02 -3.89
CA ASP A 9 8.46 21.28 -4.03
C ASP A 9 8.42 21.97 -2.68
N VAL A 10 9.50 21.83 -1.92
CA VAL A 10 9.73 22.57 -0.67
C VAL A 10 10.20 23.95 -1.10
N PRO A 11 9.49 25.03 -0.80
CA PRO A 11 10.01 26.39 -1.05
C PRO A 11 11.27 26.58 -0.21
N ALA A 12 12.33 27.09 -0.84
CA ALA A 12 13.59 27.42 -0.20
C ALA A 12 13.36 28.35 1.00
N ARG A 13 14.02 28.05 2.12
CA ARG A 13 14.01 28.89 3.33
C ARG A 13 14.53 30.27 3.01
N ALA A 14 13.70 31.29 3.19
CA ALA A 14 14.16 32.66 3.35
C ALA A 14 14.80 32.77 4.74
N ALA A 15 16.08 33.08 4.79
CA ALA A 15 16.79 33.48 6.01
C ALA A 15 16.31 34.88 6.43
N GLY A 16 15.63 34.95 7.55
CA GLY A 16 15.20 36.21 8.18
C GLY A 16 15.92 36.38 9.50
N THR A 17 16.94 37.22 9.52
CA THR A 17 17.55 37.80 10.72
C THR A 17 16.66 38.91 11.27
N GLY A 18 16.45 38.98 12.58
CA GLY A 18 15.79 40.12 13.22
C GLY A 18 15.57 39.91 14.71
N SER A 19 16.50 40.45 15.52
CA SER A 19 16.39 40.59 16.96
C SER A 19 15.45 41.74 17.33
N SER A 20 14.73 41.66 18.42
CA SER A 20 14.81 42.57 19.59
C SER A 20 13.50 42.65 20.40
N GLY A 21 13.64 42.67 21.72
CA GLY A 21 12.95 43.63 22.56
C GLY A 21 11.65 43.16 23.22
N GLY A 22 11.79 42.81 24.49
CA GLY A 22 10.73 42.42 25.39
C GLY A 22 9.61 43.42 25.64
N ARG A 23 8.49 42.87 26.11
CA ARG A 23 7.61 43.44 27.18
C ARG A 23 6.67 42.34 27.68
N GLN A 24 6.76 42.05 28.94
CA GLN A 24 5.79 41.21 29.67
C GLN A 24 4.44 41.94 29.70
N ALA A 25 3.40 41.32 29.19
CA ALA A 25 2.04 41.71 29.38
C ALA A 25 1.25 40.56 30.05
N ARG A 26 0.56 40.92 31.10
CA ARG A 26 -0.25 40.08 31.99
C ARG A 26 -1.29 39.27 31.22
N THR A 27 -1.37 37.97 31.53
CA THR A 27 -2.40 37.04 31.05
C THR A 27 -3.79 37.35 31.59
N PRO A 28 -4.81 37.44 30.75
CA PRO A 28 -6.20 37.28 31.17
C PRO A 28 -6.56 35.82 31.25
N LYS A 29 -7.17 35.40 32.36
CA LYS A 29 -7.76 34.06 32.53
C LYS A 29 -8.83 33.77 31.50
N GLY A 30 -8.69 32.63 30.81
CA GLY A 30 -9.74 31.71 30.49
C GLY A 30 -10.80 32.10 29.47
N ARG A 31 -10.51 31.99 28.19
CA ARG A 31 -11.46 31.42 27.21
C ARG A 31 -10.76 30.20 26.60
N ARG A 32 -11.26 28.99 26.86
CA ARG A 32 -10.92 27.84 26.04
C ARG A 32 -11.24 28.23 24.59
N ALA A 33 -10.22 28.52 23.82
CA ALA A 33 -10.36 28.68 22.39
C ALA A 33 -10.95 27.38 21.86
N SER A 34 -12.20 27.41 21.42
CA SER A 34 -12.78 26.37 20.59
C SER A 34 -11.92 26.32 19.33
N GLY A 35 -10.99 25.38 19.26
CA GLY A 35 -10.17 25.15 18.08
C GLY A 35 -11.05 24.99 16.86
N PRO A 36 -10.56 25.28 15.64
CA PRO A 36 -11.34 25.24 14.43
C PRO A 36 -12.02 23.89 14.33
N GLY A 37 -13.36 23.88 14.35
CA GLY A 37 -14.15 22.66 14.27
C GLY A 37 -13.73 21.88 13.03
N ILE A 38 -13.43 20.56 13.19
CA ILE A 38 -13.14 19.68 12.05
C ILE A 38 -14.44 19.48 11.28
N VAL A 39 -14.54 20.11 10.11
CA VAL A 39 -15.72 20.09 9.24
C VAL A 39 -15.29 19.63 7.86
N GLN A 40 -16.09 18.76 7.26
CA GLN A 40 -15.87 18.30 5.88
C GLN A 40 -15.75 19.48 4.90
N GLY A 41 -14.80 19.39 3.97
CA GLY A 41 -14.50 20.43 3.00
C GLY A 41 -13.54 21.52 3.50
N LYS A 42 -13.44 21.77 4.81
CA LYS A 42 -12.51 22.75 5.36
C LYS A 42 -11.05 22.33 5.21
N GLN A 43 -10.18 23.33 5.08
CA GLN A 43 -8.73 23.17 5.18
C GLN A 43 -8.26 23.61 6.57
N ILE A 44 -7.42 22.80 7.16
CA ILE A 44 -6.79 23.06 8.46
C ILE A 44 -5.30 22.77 8.38
N VAL A 45 -4.51 23.39 9.25
CA VAL A 45 -3.09 23.07 9.41
C VAL A 45 -2.96 22.09 10.57
N VAL A 46 -2.26 20.99 10.33
CA VAL A 46 -2.03 19.95 11.35
C VAL A 46 -0.56 19.54 11.39
N ARG A 47 -0.11 19.09 12.55
CA ARG A 47 1.19 18.44 12.74
C ARG A 47 0.97 16.96 13.04
N PHE A 48 1.60 16.08 12.27
CA PHE A 48 1.46 14.65 12.44
C PHE A 48 2.40 14.15 13.56
N ALA A 49 1.84 13.35 14.46
CA ALA A 49 2.57 12.84 15.62
C ALA A 49 3.03 11.38 15.44
N ARG A 50 2.26 10.57 14.75
CA ARG A 50 2.50 9.12 14.60
C ARG A 50 1.87 8.57 13.33
N MET A 51 2.21 7.32 12.99
CA MET A 51 1.46 6.53 12.02
C MET A 51 0.28 5.82 12.68
N GLY A 52 -0.81 5.70 11.97
CA GLY A 52 -1.98 4.91 12.36
C GLY A 52 -1.89 3.47 11.88
N ALA A 53 -2.72 2.59 12.46
CA ALA A 53 -2.74 1.16 12.14
C ALA A 53 -3.14 0.85 10.68
N THR A 54 -3.83 1.76 10.02
CA THR A 54 -4.25 1.64 8.62
C THR A 54 -3.27 2.30 7.64
N GLY A 55 -2.13 2.81 8.14
CA GLY A 55 -1.01 3.29 7.33
C GLY A 55 -1.02 4.79 7.05
N GLU A 56 -1.99 5.56 7.57
CA GLU A 56 -2.01 7.02 7.47
C GLU A 56 -1.21 7.66 8.59
N ALA A 57 -0.66 8.85 8.36
CA ALA A 57 -0.17 9.70 9.45
C ALA A 57 -1.34 10.32 10.21
N VAL A 58 -1.20 10.43 11.53
CA VAL A 58 -2.26 10.88 12.44
C VAL A 58 -1.83 12.12 13.19
N ALA A 59 -2.69 13.14 13.14
CA ALA A 59 -2.63 14.34 13.97
C ALA A 59 -3.82 14.38 14.93
N SER A 60 -3.65 15.05 16.07
CA SER A 60 -4.76 15.33 17.00
C SER A 60 -5.14 16.81 16.93
N VAL A 61 -6.42 17.08 16.71
CA VAL A 61 -6.97 18.44 16.64
C VAL A 61 -8.21 18.50 17.53
N ALA A 62 -8.15 19.29 18.59
CA ALA A 62 -9.24 19.41 19.57
C ALA A 62 -9.77 18.05 20.09
N GLY A 63 -8.85 17.11 20.38
CA GLY A 63 -9.18 15.77 20.88
C GLY A 63 -9.70 14.77 19.84
N ARG A 64 -9.72 15.15 18.54
CA ARG A 64 -10.11 14.27 17.44
C ARG A 64 -8.92 13.92 16.57
N GLU A 65 -8.86 12.69 16.07
CA GLU A 65 -7.83 12.26 15.14
C GLU A 65 -8.12 12.74 13.72
N VAL A 66 -7.08 13.25 13.05
CA VAL A 66 -7.07 13.54 11.61
C VAL A 66 -6.06 12.62 10.97
N ALA A 67 -6.53 11.69 10.15
CA ALA A 67 -5.74 10.69 9.45
C ALA A 67 -5.52 11.10 7.99
N VAL A 68 -4.26 11.13 7.54
CA VAL A 68 -3.88 11.58 6.21
C VAL A 68 -2.91 10.59 5.57
N PRO A 69 -3.27 9.98 4.42
CA PRO A 69 -2.36 9.10 3.70
C PRO A 69 -1.11 9.83 3.24
N TYR A 70 0.02 9.11 3.24
CA TYR A 70 1.30 9.57 2.69
C TYR A 70 1.92 10.79 3.35
N ALA A 71 1.41 11.25 4.48
CA ALA A 71 2.10 12.17 5.37
C ALA A 71 2.98 11.37 6.36
N ALA A 72 3.87 12.06 7.07
CA ALA A 72 4.84 11.46 7.98
C ALA A 72 4.82 12.12 9.36
N PRO A 73 5.16 11.40 10.44
CA PRO A 73 5.39 11.99 11.74
C PRO A 73 6.44 13.13 11.69
N GLY A 74 6.16 14.20 12.41
CA GLY A 74 6.99 15.41 12.42
C GLY A 74 6.66 16.42 11.32
N GLU A 75 5.94 16.03 10.27
CA GLU A 75 5.49 16.98 9.25
C GLU A 75 4.38 17.89 9.76
N GLN A 76 4.38 19.12 9.28
CA GLN A 76 3.25 20.05 9.39
C GLN A 76 2.70 20.34 7.99
N ALA A 77 1.40 20.25 7.83
CA ALA A 77 0.78 20.40 6.53
C ALA A 77 -0.61 21.02 6.59
N ARG A 78 -1.00 21.68 5.50
CA ARG A 78 -2.39 22.04 5.22
C ARG A 78 -3.10 20.83 4.66
N VAL A 79 -4.21 20.49 5.28
CA VAL A 79 -5.01 19.30 5.00
C VAL A 79 -6.45 19.70 4.72
N ARG A 80 -7.04 19.17 3.64
CA ARG A 80 -8.49 19.27 3.37
C ARG A 80 -9.18 18.09 4.04
N ILE A 81 -10.21 18.36 4.84
CA ILE A 81 -11.02 17.31 5.47
C ILE A 81 -11.95 16.71 4.43
N LEU A 82 -11.86 15.40 4.22
CA LEU A 82 -12.68 14.63 3.26
C LEU A 82 -13.93 14.07 3.90
N SER A 83 -13.82 13.53 5.13
CA SER A 83 -14.95 13.02 5.90
C SER A 83 -14.67 13.11 7.39
N VAL A 84 -15.75 13.10 8.18
CA VAL A 84 -15.70 13.06 9.65
C VAL A 84 -16.66 11.98 10.12
N GLU A 85 -16.14 10.95 10.78
CA GLU A 85 -16.91 9.80 11.26
C GLU A 85 -16.48 9.42 12.69
N ARG A 86 -17.44 9.22 13.58
CA ARG A 86 -17.21 8.69 14.95
C ARG A 86 -15.97 9.25 15.68
N GLY A 87 -15.73 10.57 15.57
CA GLY A 87 -14.59 11.23 16.24
C GLY A 87 -13.26 11.18 15.50
N ARG A 88 -13.18 10.54 14.34
CA ARG A 88 -12.03 10.51 13.43
C ARG A 88 -12.34 11.25 12.13
N ALA A 89 -11.42 12.07 11.66
CA ALA A 89 -11.50 12.71 10.35
C ALA A 89 -10.51 12.06 9.39
N ARG A 90 -10.89 11.95 8.12
CA ARG A 90 -9.98 11.62 7.02
C ARG A 90 -9.66 12.90 6.26
N GLY A 91 -8.38 13.10 5.96
CA GLY A 91 -7.92 14.27 5.25
C GLY A 91 -7.09 13.92 4.03
N GLN A 92 -6.93 14.91 3.17
CA GLN A 92 -6.06 14.90 2.01
C GLN A 92 -4.98 15.96 2.20
N LEU A 93 -3.73 15.60 1.96
CA LEU A 93 -2.62 16.55 1.94
C LEU A 93 -2.83 17.58 0.82
N VAL A 94 -2.83 18.87 1.17
CA VAL A 94 -2.95 19.98 0.21
C VAL A 94 -1.59 20.62 -0.02
N ALA A 95 -0.89 20.98 1.05
CA ALA A 95 0.43 21.58 0.98
C ALA A 95 1.25 21.24 2.22
N LEU A 96 2.51 20.86 2.01
CA LEU A 96 3.47 20.64 3.07
C LEU A 96 4.05 21.99 3.51
N GLN A 97 4.07 22.26 4.82
CA GLN A 97 4.64 23.47 5.41
C GLN A 97 5.99 23.20 6.08
N VAL A 98 6.09 22.07 6.78
CA VAL A 98 7.32 21.60 7.42
C VAL A 98 7.52 20.15 7.03
N ALA A 99 8.66 19.83 6.42
CA ALA A 99 9.04 18.48 6.07
C ALA A 99 9.64 17.74 7.27
N SER A 100 9.43 16.43 7.33
CA SER A 100 10.15 15.55 8.26
C SER A 100 11.51 15.14 7.64
N PRO A 101 12.61 15.18 8.40
CA PRO A 101 13.91 14.73 7.91
C PRO A 101 13.96 13.21 7.67
N ARG A 102 12.97 12.49 8.19
CA ARG A 102 12.86 11.03 8.07
C ARG A 102 12.05 10.57 6.84
N VAL A 103 11.77 11.51 5.93
CA VAL A 103 11.08 11.22 4.68
C VAL A 103 12.09 11.01 3.57
N VAL A 104 11.94 9.90 2.84
CA VAL A 104 12.79 9.51 1.71
C VAL A 104 11.97 9.40 0.42
N ARG A 105 12.65 9.42 -0.72
CA ARG A 105 12.01 9.16 -2.00
C ARG A 105 11.66 7.66 -2.10
N PRO A 106 10.39 7.30 -2.33
CA PRO A 106 10.00 5.91 -2.53
C PRO A 106 10.69 5.28 -3.73
N LEU A 107 11.20 4.06 -3.58
CA LEU A 107 11.80 3.29 -4.67
C LEU A 107 10.75 2.85 -5.71
N CYS A 108 9.53 2.54 -5.26
CA CYS A 108 8.47 2.04 -6.12
C CYS A 108 7.85 3.15 -6.98
N PRO A 109 7.86 3.06 -8.33
CA PRO A 109 7.26 4.08 -9.21
C PRO A 109 5.73 4.13 -9.12
N HIS A 110 5.11 3.13 -8.50
CA HIS A 110 3.66 3.04 -8.30
C HIS A 110 3.21 3.51 -6.91
N PHE A 111 4.16 3.90 -6.04
CA PHE A 111 3.83 4.39 -4.70
C PHE A 111 2.87 5.58 -4.78
N GLY A 112 1.90 5.65 -3.87
CA GLY A 112 0.85 6.68 -3.86
C GLY A 112 -0.32 6.45 -4.81
N ARG A 113 -0.19 5.52 -5.76
CA ARG A 113 -1.29 5.07 -6.64
C ARG A 113 -1.72 3.65 -6.32
N CYS A 114 -0.75 2.75 -6.18
CA CYS A 114 -0.95 1.36 -5.78
C CYS A 114 -1.27 1.28 -4.29
N GLY A 115 -2.29 0.51 -3.92
CA GLY A 115 -2.69 0.28 -2.52
C GLY A 115 -1.82 -0.70 -1.75
N GLY A 116 -0.80 -1.29 -2.38
CA GLY A 116 0.02 -2.34 -1.77
C GLY A 116 0.99 -1.86 -0.69
N CYS A 117 1.41 -0.57 -0.73
CA CYS A 117 2.38 0.01 0.21
C CYS A 117 1.96 1.40 0.65
N GLN A 118 2.11 1.69 1.97
CA GLN A 118 1.73 2.95 2.56
C GLN A 118 2.92 3.76 3.11
N TRP A 119 4.07 3.12 3.39
CA TRP A 119 5.16 3.70 4.17
C TRP A 119 6.50 3.80 3.47
N GLN A 120 6.60 3.53 2.16
CA GLN A 120 7.88 3.62 1.44
C GLN A 120 8.49 5.03 1.41
N HIS A 121 7.73 6.05 1.76
CA HIS A 121 8.21 7.43 1.91
C HIS A 121 8.87 7.70 3.27
N LEU A 122 8.83 6.74 4.20
CA LEU A 122 9.57 6.81 5.46
C LEU A 122 10.88 6.03 5.32
N GLU A 123 11.97 6.53 5.89
CA GLU A 123 13.20 5.74 6.03
C GLU A 123 12.94 4.46 6.83
N TYR A 124 13.66 3.39 6.54
CA TYR A 124 13.34 2.08 7.09
C TYR A 124 13.42 2.01 8.64
N PRO A 125 14.41 2.61 9.31
CA PRO A 125 14.40 2.69 10.77
C PRO A 125 13.13 3.35 11.32
N ALA A 126 12.65 4.43 10.69
CA ALA A 126 11.41 5.07 11.10
C ALA A 126 10.19 4.13 10.93
N GLN A 127 10.15 3.32 9.88
CA GLN A 127 9.10 2.33 9.70
C GLN A 127 9.10 1.31 10.86
N LEU A 128 10.26 0.82 11.29
CA LEU A 128 10.39 -0.14 12.40
C LEU A 128 9.95 0.47 13.74
N GLU A 129 10.36 1.71 14.02
CA GLU A 129 9.93 2.45 15.21
C GLU A 129 8.41 2.63 15.25
N GLN A 130 7.79 3.03 14.13
CA GLN A 130 6.34 3.19 14.06
C GLN A 130 5.60 1.85 14.20
N LYS A 131 6.14 0.75 13.66
CA LYS A 131 5.58 -0.60 13.87
C LYS A 131 5.63 -1.00 15.34
N THR A 132 6.76 -0.77 16.01
CA THR A 132 6.90 -1.01 17.46
C THR A 132 5.90 -0.17 18.25
N ALA A 133 5.76 1.11 17.92
CA ALA A 133 4.82 2.01 18.57
C ALA A 133 3.37 1.54 18.41
N LEU A 134 2.97 1.08 17.23
CA LEU A 134 1.62 0.54 16.97
C LEU A 134 1.30 -0.68 17.84
N VAL A 135 2.26 -1.58 18.02
CA VAL A 135 2.08 -2.75 18.91
C VAL A 135 1.92 -2.30 20.36
N ARG A 136 2.80 -1.40 20.83
CA ARG A 136 2.72 -0.83 22.19
C ARG A 136 1.38 -0.13 22.43
N ASP A 137 0.93 0.68 21.48
CA ASP A 137 -0.37 1.35 21.56
C ASP A 137 -1.54 0.36 21.63
N ALA A 138 -1.47 -0.74 20.88
CA ALA A 138 -2.51 -1.78 20.93
C ALA A 138 -2.56 -2.47 22.30
N LEU A 139 -1.41 -2.82 22.87
CA LEU A 139 -1.31 -3.42 24.20
C LEU A 139 -1.79 -2.46 25.29
N ASN A 140 -1.39 -1.18 25.24
CA ASN A 140 -1.83 -0.17 26.18
C ASN A 140 -3.36 -0.01 26.18
N ARG A 141 -4.00 -0.04 25.00
CA ARG A 141 -5.47 -0.03 24.90
C ARG A 141 -6.11 -1.28 25.52
N ALA A 142 -5.43 -2.41 25.41
CA ALA A 142 -5.87 -3.66 26.06
C ALA A 142 -5.47 -3.76 27.54
N ARG A 143 -4.83 -2.72 28.11
CA ARG A 143 -4.30 -2.70 29.49
C ARG A 143 -3.26 -3.79 29.76
N ILE A 144 -2.50 -4.16 28.74
CA ILE A 144 -1.39 -5.10 28.81
C ILE A 144 -0.07 -4.30 28.90
N PRO A 145 0.89 -4.69 29.76
CA PRO A 145 2.17 -4.00 29.89
C PRO A 145 2.93 -3.92 28.56
N SER A 146 3.13 -2.72 28.03
CA SER A 146 3.77 -2.50 26.73
C SER A 146 5.29 -2.37 26.80
N HIS A 147 5.87 -2.30 28.02
CA HIS A 147 7.33 -2.26 28.22
C HIS A 147 8.03 -3.58 27.80
N LEU A 148 7.27 -4.68 27.73
CA LEU A 148 7.77 -5.99 27.27
C LEU A 148 7.97 -6.06 25.74
N VAL A 149 7.47 -5.05 24.99
CA VAL A 149 7.63 -5.04 23.53
C VAL A 149 9.02 -4.59 23.15
N SER A 150 9.80 -5.51 22.63
CA SER A 150 11.10 -5.22 22.04
C SER A 150 10.95 -4.40 20.75
N PRO A 151 11.98 -3.64 20.31
CA PRO A 151 11.98 -3.01 19.00
C PRO A 151 11.69 -4.02 17.89
N ALA A 152 10.96 -3.59 16.86
CA ALA A 152 10.68 -4.43 15.70
C ALA A 152 12.00 -4.81 15.00
N PHE A 153 12.20 -6.10 14.79
CA PHE A 153 13.32 -6.60 14.01
C PHE A 153 13.07 -6.35 12.52
N GLY A 154 14.07 -5.86 11.81
CA GLY A 154 13.99 -5.55 10.39
C GLY A 154 14.54 -6.66 9.50
N TRP A 155 14.28 -6.52 8.20
CA TRP A 155 14.85 -7.33 7.12
C TRP A 155 15.79 -6.45 6.29
N GLU A 156 17.00 -6.93 6.02
CA GLU A 156 17.99 -6.18 5.23
C GLU A 156 18.44 -6.99 3.99
N PRO A 157 18.32 -6.42 2.79
CA PRO A 157 17.64 -5.16 2.48
C PRO A 157 16.10 -5.32 2.57
N PRO A 158 15.32 -4.23 2.82
CA PRO A 158 13.89 -4.32 3.07
C PRO A 158 13.07 -4.44 1.77
N TRP A 159 13.57 -5.23 0.83
CA TRP A 159 12.99 -5.44 -0.50
C TRP A 159 12.87 -6.94 -0.80
N GLU A 160 12.10 -7.28 -1.83
CA GLU A 160 11.94 -8.63 -2.39
C GLU A 160 11.45 -9.70 -1.39
N PHE A 161 10.95 -9.29 -0.22
CA PHE A 161 10.55 -10.19 0.87
C PHE A 161 9.17 -10.82 0.68
N ARG A 162 8.34 -10.33 -0.26
CA ARG A 162 7.01 -10.88 -0.49
C ARG A 162 7.05 -12.08 -1.42
N THR A 163 6.89 -13.26 -0.85
CA THR A 163 6.84 -14.55 -1.58
C THR A 163 5.46 -14.92 -2.10
N GLN A 164 4.42 -14.16 -1.71
CA GLN A 164 3.05 -14.35 -2.19
C GLN A 164 2.59 -13.11 -2.96
N LEU A 165 1.96 -13.35 -4.10
CA LEU A 165 1.38 -12.33 -4.97
C LEU A 165 -0.07 -12.66 -5.28
N GLU A 166 -0.93 -11.64 -5.20
CA GLU A 166 -2.29 -11.64 -5.72
C GLU A 166 -2.47 -10.42 -6.61
N ALA A 167 -2.39 -10.62 -7.93
CA ALA A 167 -2.59 -9.57 -8.91
C ALA A 167 -3.95 -9.71 -9.58
N VAL A 168 -4.66 -8.61 -9.76
CA VAL A 168 -5.98 -8.58 -10.36
C VAL A 168 -5.93 -8.14 -11.83
N VAL A 169 -6.82 -8.69 -12.63
CA VAL A 169 -7.08 -8.21 -13.99
C VAL A 169 -8.09 -7.07 -13.90
N GLY A 170 -7.72 -5.94 -14.45
CA GLY A 170 -8.59 -4.78 -14.64
C GLY A 170 -8.66 -4.37 -16.10
N THR A 171 -9.34 -3.26 -16.36
CA THR A 171 -9.42 -2.67 -17.70
C THR A 171 -8.97 -1.21 -17.65
N ARG A 172 -8.14 -0.83 -18.62
CA ARG A 172 -7.74 0.57 -18.80
C ARG A 172 -7.86 0.90 -20.29
N GLU A 173 -8.69 1.89 -20.62
CA GLU A 173 -8.92 2.32 -22.01
C GLU A 173 -9.28 1.14 -22.95
N GLY A 174 -10.14 0.24 -22.48
CA GLY A 174 -10.54 -0.96 -23.22
C GLY A 174 -9.52 -2.10 -23.26
N ARG A 175 -8.31 -1.90 -22.71
CA ARG A 175 -7.27 -2.92 -22.67
C ARG A 175 -7.19 -3.58 -21.30
N PRO A 176 -6.98 -4.89 -21.23
CA PRO A 176 -6.73 -5.57 -19.97
C PRO A 176 -5.39 -5.13 -19.37
N VAL A 177 -5.39 -4.92 -18.08
CA VAL A 177 -4.19 -4.61 -17.29
C VAL A 177 -4.11 -5.55 -16.09
N LEU A 178 -2.88 -5.94 -15.72
CA LEU A 178 -2.60 -6.78 -14.58
C LEU A 178 -1.85 -5.97 -13.51
N GLY A 179 -2.35 -5.98 -12.29
CA GLY A 179 -1.75 -5.21 -11.22
C GLY A 179 -2.48 -5.32 -9.89
N PHE A 180 -2.42 -4.26 -9.10
CA PHE A 180 -3.03 -4.22 -7.76
C PHE A 180 -4.10 -3.13 -7.68
N PHE A 181 -5.03 -3.28 -6.74
CA PHE A 181 -6.00 -2.23 -6.48
C PHE A 181 -5.30 -0.93 -6.06
N ALA A 182 -5.84 0.20 -6.51
CA ALA A 182 -5.45 1.50 -6.03
C ALA A 182 -5.77 1.65 -4.53
N TRP A 183 -5.10 2.57 -3.86
CA TRP A 183 -5.48 2.97 -2.50
C TRP A 183 -6.95 3.41 -2.47
N GLY A 184 -7.72 2.87 -1.54
CA GLY A 184 -9.18 3.08 -1.48
C GLY A 184 -10.02 2.22 -2.40
N GLY A 185 -9.42 1.35 -3.23
CA GLY A 185 -10.11 0.40 -4.10
C GLY A 185 -10.57 0.99 -5.45
N GLY A 186 -11.49 0.31 -6.12
CA GLY A 186 -12.21 0.75 -7.31
C GLY A 186 -11.49 0.56 -8.64
N ARG A 187 -10.21 0.89 -8.78
CA ARG A 187 -9.44 0.72 -10.02
C ARG A 187 -8.20 -0.12 -9.82
N VAL A 188 -7.75 -0.77 -10.89
CA VAL A 188 -6.48 -1.50 -10.91
C VAL A 188 -5.36 -0.56 -11.39
N VAL A 189 -4.28 -0.53 -10.64
CA VAL A 189 -3.02 0.11 -11.03
C VAL A 189 -2.16 -0.96 -11.69
N GLU A 190 -1.89 -0.78 -12.96
CA GLU A 190 -0.96 -1.65 -13.68
C GLU A 190 0.43 -1.57 -13.06
N VAL A 191 0.99 -2.72 -12.69
CA VAL A 191 2.27 -2.81 -12.00
C VAL A 191 3.24 -3.64 -12.82
N GLN A 192 4.24 -3.01 -13.40
CA GLN A 192 5.29 -3.67 -14.17
C GLN A 192 6.44 -4.16 -13.30
N GLN A 193 6.75 -3.38 -12.25
CA GLN A 193 7.83 -3.67 -11.30
C GLN A 193 7.30 -3.49 -9.88
N CYS A 194 7.68 -4.35 -8.99
CA CYS A 194 7.29 -4.26 -7.59
C CYS A 194 8.49 -4.61 -6.68
N PRO A 195 9.16 -3.59 -6.11
CA PRO A 195 10.38 -3.82 -5.33
C PRO A 195 10.20 -4.68 -4.08
N VAL A 196 8.97 -4.83 -3.57
CA VAL A 196 8.71 -5.67 -2.38
C VAL A 196 8.38 -7.12 -2.73
N GLN A 197 8.05 -7.41 -3.98
CA GLN A 197 7.77 -8.77 -4.43
C GLN A 197 9.06 -9.51 -4.75
N HIS A 198 9.11 -10.79 -4.40
CA HIS A 198 10.20 -11.69 -4.80
C HIS A 198 10.35 -11.69 -6.34
N PRO A 199 11.58 -11.75 -6.89
CA PRO A 199 11.82 -11.74 -8.34
C PRO A 199 10.99 -12.76 -9.13
N GLY A 200 10.79 -13.97 -8.59
CA GLY A 200 9.92 -14.99 -9.19
C GLY A 200 8.46 -14.54 -9.37
N ASN A 201 7.92 -13.75 -8.44
CA ASN A 201 6.59 -13.17 -8.60
C ASN A 201 6.54 -12.10 -9.70
N VAL A 202 7.61 -11.30 -9.82
CA VAL A 202 7.73 -10.29 -10.88
C VAL A 202 7.86 -10.97 -12.24
N ALA A 203 8.63 -12.06 -12.32
CA ALA A 203 8.77 -12.88 -13.53
C ALA A 203 7.40 -13.47 -13.94
N ALA A 204 6.61 -13.98 -13.01
CA ALA A 204 5.26 -14.47 -13.28
C ALA A 204 4.33 -13.39 -13.85
N LEU A 205 4.35 -12.17 -13.28
CA LEU A 205 3.59 -11.02 -13.82
C LEU A 205 4.02 -10.69 -15.25
N THR A 206 5.31 -10.71 -15.53
CA THR A 206 5.88 -10.41 -16.86
C THR A 206 5.49 -11.48 -17.85
N ALA A 207 5.58 -12.77 -17.48
CA ALA A 207 5.22 -13.90 -18.32
C ALA A 207 3.73 -13.88 -18.72
N ILE A 208 2.83 -13.58 -17.78
CA ILE A 208 1.40 -13.46 -18.08
C ILE A 208 1.13 -12.32 -19.08
N ARG A 209 1.80 -11.17 -18.93
CA ARG A 209 1.65 -10.07 -19.89
C ARG A 209 2.16 -10.44 -21.27
N ALA A 210 3.32 -11.09 -21.35
CA ALA A 210 3.88 -11.55 -22.61
C ALA A 210 3.01 -12.62 -23.30
N ALA A 211 2.27 -13.41 -22.50
CA ALA A 211 1.36 -14.43 -22.99
C ALA A 211 -0.07 -13.91 -23.25
N TRP A 212 -0.36 -12.62 -23.00
CA TRP A 212 -1.74 -12.11 -22.95
C TRP A 212 -2.52 -12.33 -24.25
N ASP A 213 -1.89 -12.14 -25.40
CA ASP A 213 -2.55 -12.39 -26.69
C ASP A 213 -2.88 -13.88 -26.89
N ALA A 214 -2.01 -14.78 -26.49
CA ALA A 214 -2.30 -16.21 -26.49
C ALA A 214 -3.39 -16.59 -25.49
N LEU A 215 -3.53 -15.86 -24.38
CA LEU A 215 -4.54 -16.09 -23.35
C LEU A 215 -5.88 -15.41 -23.62
N ARG A 216 -6.06 -14.70 -24.74
CA ARG A 216 -7.33 -14.04 -25.12
C ARG A 216 -8.55 -14.93 -25.00
N PRO A 217 -8.55 -16.21 -25.42
CA PRO A 217 -9.72 -17.09 -25.33
C PRO A 217 -10.23 -17.27 -23.89
N VAL A 218 -9.34 -17.19 -22.89
CA VAL A 218 -9.68 -17.35 -21.48
C VAL A 218 -9.79 -16.01 -20.73
N ALA A 219 -9.44 -14.89 -21.35
CA ALA A 219 -9.36 -13.57 -20.69
C ALA A 219 -10.66 -13.15 -20.00
N GLY A 220 -11.82 -13.45 -20.59
CA GLY A 220 -13.13 -13.16 -20.01
C GLY A 220 -13.46 -13.98 -18.73
N ALA A 221 -12.77 -15.11 -18.53
CA ALA A 221 -12.92 -15.94 -17.35
C ALA A 221 -11.90 -15.62 -16.26
N VAL A 222 -10.73 -15.08 -16.63
CA VAL A 222 -9.62 -14.82 -15.68
C VAL A 222 -9.82 -13.50 -14.97
N ARG A 223 -9.78 -13.52 -13.64
CA ARG A 223 -9.87 -12.35 -12.76
C ARG A 223 -8.55 -11.90 -12.20
N GLY A 224 -7.57 -12.77 -12.17
CA GLY A 224 -6.27 -12.45 -11.63
C GLY A 224 -5.31 -13.62 -11.58
N LEU A 225 -4.18 -13.33 -11.01
CA LEU A 225 -3.04 -14.20 -10.86
C LEU A 225 -2.71 -14.35 -9.37
N LEU A 226 -2.54 -15.57 -8.94
CA LEU A 226 -1.97 -15.93 -7.65
C LEU A 226 -0.59 -16.51 -7.91
N SER A 227 0.41 -16.12 -7.15
CA SER A 227 1.74 -16.72 -7.23
C SER A 227 2.31 -16.92 -5.83
N ARG A 228 3.00 -18.01 -5.65
CA ARG A 228 3.78 -18.31 -4.46
C ARG A 228 5.17 -18.75 -4.85
N VAL A 229 6.16 -18.18 -4.19
CA VAL A 229 7.56 -18.51 -4.38
C VAL A 229 8.12 -19.13 -3.10
N ALA A 230 8.82 -20.24 -3.20
CA ALA A 230 9.66 -20.73 -2.11
C ALA A 230 10.95 -19.90 -2.08
N ALA A 231 11.18 -19.17 -0.98
CA ALA A 231 12.31 -18.23 -0.92
C ALA A 231 13.67 -18.96 -0.99
N ALA A 232 13.75 -20.19 -0.47
CA ALA A 232 15.00 -20.96 -0.44
C ALA A 232 15.36 -21.59 -1.79
N SER A 233 14.39 -22.17 -2.50
CA SER A 233 14.62 -22.87 -3.76
C SER A 233 14.36 -22.00 -5.01
N GLY A 234 13.64 -20.88 -4.85
CA GLY A 234 13.18 -20.06 -5.98
C GLY A 234 12.04 -20.68 -6.79
N GLU A 235 11.49 -21.82 -6.36
CA GLU A 235 10.40 -22.49 -7.04
C GLU A 235 9.13 -21.63 -7.03
N VAL A 236 8.44 -21.62 -8.17
CA VAL A 236 7.23 -20.82 -8.38
C VAL A 236 6.02 -21.73 -8.59
N MET A 237 4.98 -21.49 -7.81
CA MET A 237 3.66 -22.04 -8.07
C MET A 237 2.72 -20.93 -8.50
N LEU A 238 1.99 -21.15 -9.59
CA LEU A 238 1.10 -20.17 -10.18
C LEU A 238 -0.34 -20.66 -10.16
N GLY A 239 -1.28 -19.76 -9.85
CA GLY A 239 -2.70 -19.97 -9.92
C GLY A 239 -3.38 -18.93 -10.80
N LEU A 240 -4.15 -19.36 -11.78
CA LEU A 240 -5.07 -18.49 -12.51
C LEU A 240 -6.42 -18.46 -11.80
N ALA A 241 -6.81 -17.30 -11.30
CA ALA A 241 -8.10 -17.10 -10.65
C ALA A 241 -9.19 -16.95 -11.72
N ALA A 242 -10.05 -17.94 -11.87
CA ALA A 242 -11.10 -17.98 -12.90
C ALA A 242 -12.51 -17.97 -12.29
N THR A 243 -13.44 -17.27 -12.94
CA THR A 243 -14.85 -17.16 -12.52
C THR A 243 -15.69 -18.38 -12.86
N ARG A 244 -15.20 -19.21 -13.77
CA ARG A 244 -15.77 -20.50 -14.18
C ARG A 244 -14.68 -21.54 -14.32
N ARG A 245 -15.06 -22.79 -14.43
CA ARG A 245 -14.13 -23.85 -14.82
C ARG A 245 -13.70 -23.63 -16.28
N LEU A 246 -12.41 -23.71 -16.54
CA LEU A 246 -11.87 -23.67 -17.89
C LEU A 246 -12.16 -25.00 -18.59
N HIS A 247 -12.48 -24.96 -19.89
CA HIS A 247 -12.62 -26.15 -20.73
C HIS A 247 -11.27 -26.83 -20.95
N ALA A 248 -11.25 -28.08 -21.40
CA ALA A 248 -10.03 -28.85 -21.59
C ALA A 248 -9.03 -28.12 -22.52
N ASP A 249 -9.50 -27.62 -23.66
CA ASP A 249 -8.67 -26.88 -24.61
C ASP A 249 -8.11 -25.57 -24.04
N GLU A 250 -8.93 -24.86 -23.25
CA GLU A 250 -8.50 -23.64 -22.54
C GLU A 250 -7.40 -23.94 -21.51
N ARG A 251 -7.50 -25.07 -20.80
CA ARG A 251 -6.48 -25.52 -19.85
C ARG A 251 -5.17 -25.85 -20.54
N HIS A 252 -5.22 -26.61 -21.65
CA HIS A 252 -4.06 -26.92 -22.46
C HIS A 252 -3.41 -25.65 -23.04
N LEU A 253 -4.21 -24.70 -23.49
CA LEU A 253 -3.72 -23.41 -23.99
C LEU A 253 -2.99 -22.63 -22.88
N VAL A 254 -3.54 -22.57 -21.67
CA VAL A 254 -2.93 -21.88 -20.53
C VAL A 254 -1.59 -22.52 -20.16
N VAL A 255 -1.53 -23.86 -20.10
CA VAL A 255 -0.30 -24.58 -19.79
C VAL A 255 0.78 -24.26 -20.84
N ARG A 256 0.48 -24.42 -22.13
CA ARG A 256 1.43 -24.13 -23.21
C ARG A 256 1.87 -22.67 -23.26
N ALA A 257 0.96 -21.73 -22.96
CA ALA A 257 1.29 -20.30 -22.97
C ALA A 257 2.25 -19.88 -21.86
N LEU A 258 2.31 -20.60 -20.74
CA LEU A 258 3.03 -20.16 -19.54
C LEU A 258 4.22 -21.03 -19.16
N LEU A 259 4.25 -22.31 -19.57
CA LEU A 259 5.21 -23.29 -19.10
C LEU A 259 6.67 -22.84 -19.30
N ASP A 260 7.01 -22.37 -20.50
CA ASP A 260 8.38 -21.99 -20.87
C ASP A 260 8.71 -20.52 -20.56
N ARG A 261 7.76 -19.77 -19.98
CA ARG A 261 7.91 -18.34 -19.74
C ARG A 261 8.22 -17.99 -18.30
N ILE A 262 8.02 -18.92 -17.37
CA ILE A 262 8.22 -18.67 -15.93
C ILE A 262 9.35 -19.55 -15.45
N PRO A 263 10.51 -18.96 -15.12
CA PRO A 263 11.62 -19.70 -14.55
C PRO A 263 11.19 -20.40 -13.25
N ASN A 264 11.66 -21.63 -13.06
CA ASN A 264 11.39 -22.43 -11.87
C ASN A 264 9.90 -22.68 -11.59
N LEU A 265 9.02 -22.61 -12.61
CA LEU A 265 7.62 -23.00 -12.43
C LEU A 265 7.53 -24.48 -12.12
N VAL A 266 6.97 -24.84 -10.97
CA VAL A 266 6.81 -26.24 -10.52
C VAL A 266 5.36 -26.69 -10.50
N GLY A 267 4.42 -25.77 -10.51
CA GLY A 267 2.99 -26.06 -10.53
C GLY A 267 2.15 -24.93 -11.10
N LEU A 268 1.14 -25.31 -11.88
CA LEU A 268 0.15 -24.42 -12.44
C LEU A 268 -1.25 -24.89 -12.05
N MET A 269 -2.05 -24.01 -11.50
CA MET A 269 -3.38 -24.30 -10.98
C MET A 269 -4.45 -23.40 -11.59
N GLU A 270 -5.65 -23.92 -11.73
CA GLU A 270 -6.88 -23.15 -11.90
C GLU A 270 -7.53 -22.96 -10.52
N VAL A 271 -7.64 -21.71 -10.08
CA VAL A 271 -8.27 -21.39 -8.79
C VAL A 271 -9.65 -20.78 -9.04
N ARG A 272 -10.68 -21.34 -8.40
CA ARG A 272 -12.03 -20.82 -8.55
C ARG A 272 -12.20 -19.52 -7.77
N ALA A 273 -12.33 -18.40 -8.49
CA ALA A 273 -12.55 -17.08 -7.91
C ALA A 273 -14.03 -16.77 -7.71
N PRO A 274 -14.47 -16.23 -6.58
CA PRO A 274 -15.84 -15.77 -6.40
C PRO A 274 -16.15 -14.60 -7.33
N ARG A 275 -17.32 -14.61 -7.98
CA ARG A 275 -17.69 -13.58 -8.98
C ARG A 275 -17.75 -12.15 -8.44
N ARG A 276 -18.12 -11.97 -7.17
CA ARG A 276 -18.37 -10.67 -6.52
C ARG A 276 -17.45 -10.42 -5.30
N SER A 277 -16.27 -11.00 -5.26
CA SER A 277 -15.32 -10.83 -4.16
C SER A 277 -14.06 -10.09 -4.64
N HIS A 278 -13.44 -9.30 -3.75
CA HIS A 278 -12.09 -8.77 -3.96
C HIS A 278 -11.02 -9.86 -3.78
N LEU A 279 -11.39 -11.01 -3.19
CA LEU A 279 -10.49 -12.15 -3.04
C LEU A 279 -10.39 -12.90 -4.37
N LEU A 280 -9.17 -13.23 -4.78
CA LEU A 280 -8.90 -14.09 -5.93
C LEU A 280 -8.93 -15.57 -5.54
N ALA A 281 -8.48 -15.90 -4.33
CA ALA A 281 -8.47 -17.26 -3.83
C ALA A 281 -9.88 -17.73 -3.42
N GLY A 282 -10.33 -18.81 -4.04
CA GLY A 282 -11.55 -19.54 -3.66
C GLY A 282 -11.21 -20.85 -2.95
N ARG A 283 -12.26 -21.61 -2.59
CA ARG A 283 -12.12 -22.90 -1.87
C ARG A 283 -11.68 -24.06 -2.76
N ARG A 284 -11.70 -23.93 -4.08
CA ARG A 284 -11.39 -25.00 -5.04
C ARG A 284 -10.26 -24.57 -5.95
N ALA A 285 -9.30 -25.45 -6.11
CA ALA A 285 -8.20 -25.33 -7.03
C ALA A 285 -7.97 -26.69 -7.72
N ASP A 286 -7.87 -26.67 -9.04
CA ASP A 286 -7.57 -27.83 -9.86
C ASP A 286 -6.13 -27.71 -10.37
N LEU A 287 -5.32 -28.75 -10.23
CA LEU A 287 -3.97 -28.80 -10.79
C LEU A 287 -4.08 -28.92 -12.31
N LEU A 288 -3.45 -28.02 -13.05
CA LEU A 288 -3.37 -28.06 -14.50
C LEU A 288 -2.08 -28.71 -15.00
N TRP A 289 -0.98 -28.49 -14.28
CA TRP A 289 0.34 -29.01 -14.60
C TRP A 289 1.26 -29.01 -13.38
N GLY A 290 2.22 -29.94 -13.33
CA GLY A 290 3.26 -30.02 -12.31
C GLY A 290 2.75 -30.53 -10.98
N ARG A 291 3.20 -29.94 -9.87
CA ARG A 291 2.85 -30.36 -8.49
C ARG A 291 2.13 -29.24 -7.72
N PRO A 292 1.30 -29.59 -6.71
CA PRO A 292 0.48 -28.62 -5.99
C PRO A 292 1.19 -27.94 -4.80
N HIS A 293 2.51 -28.00 -4.72
CA HIS A 293 3.31 -27.41 -3.64
C HIS A 293 4.67 -26.94 -4.15
N VAL A 294 5.28 -26.02 -3.42
CA VAL A 294 6.69 -25.59 -3.53
C VAL A 294 7.50 -26.24 -2.41
N ALA A 295 8.78 -26.49 -2.62
CA ALA A 295 9.69 -27.09 -1.65
C ALA A 295 10.58 -26.02 -0.97
#